data_afa744a8eab8ba42e28e711f79afa744
#
_entry.id   afa744a8eab8ba42e28e711f79afa744
#
_cell.length_a   1.000
_cell.length_b   1.000
_cell.length_c   1.000
_cell.angle_alpha   90.00
_cell.angle_beta   90.00
_cell.angle_gamma   90.00
#
_symmetry.space_group_name_H-M   'P 1'
#
loop_
_entity.id
_entity.type
_entity.pdbx_description
1 polymer ?
#
loop_
_entity_poly.entity_id
_entity_poly.type
_entity_poly.pdbx_seq_one_letter_code
_entity_poly.pdbx_strand_id
1 'polypeptide(L)'
;MLSELYIRNLAIVDEIKISFTEGLNIITGETGTGKSIIIGAISLLCGGRANTSSIGKRSDTAYVEGVFFLSEYDETIIKNKFELLELDIEIEDNMLVISRTVSRNGRSVSKINNRTVNNSILSEIMINILNVCGQHDSYTLFNRTDFVEVLDSFCDDEFRKKIRDIEVLYGKIKKTSTDLKKLKNRVNNFDENIEEIKAEIEELNSLELETLDEEFIENELDKYNNSQAILGCCGNLIELFDGEGSEVNAFSILNEINRNIALLEENDKTVKLSEDFENLSFGLKEIYAKIQDYYSNIYIDEESLMILQEKFNLLNDLKRKLKTDKNGLIKYKNSLEEDIYLLEHSKDLLLEENNKLKKLSEEYKKLANEISNSRKEVARRIEKLIEKELLDLDLKNSIFKIDIKTNNKITNIGFDEVTFLISTNKGEELQEIYKIASGGELSRIMLGFKKVLSDRDKIATLVFDEIDTGISGVTAQIVGEKLAEISKNHQLLVISHLPQISVLSDTHFIISKETVGDITLSKVVCANYDEKVMEISRLIGGANINDTTIRQSKEMIEIANEKKERLRCTEK
;
A
#
# COMPACT_ATOMS: atom_id res chain seq x y z
N MET A 1 20.11 -9.57 15.46
CA MET A 1 20.14 -10.07 16.86
C MET A 1 20.10 -8.93 17.87
N LEU A 2 19.55 -9.14 19.06
CA LEU A 2 19.57 -8.17 20.17
C LEU A 2 20.98 -8.13 20.79
N SER A 3 21.67 -7.01 20.66
CA SER A 3 23.01 -6.81 21.18
C SER A 3 23.01 -6.25 22.62
N GLU A 4 22.20 -5.20 22.83
CA GLU A 4 22.10 -4.54 24.12
C GLU A 4 20.65 -4.27 24.50
N LEU A 5 20.35 -4.42 25.78
CA LEU A 5 19.10 -4.04 26.41
C LEU A 5 19.37 -3.10 27.57
N TYR A 6 18.78 -1.92 27.50
CA TYR A 6 18.84 -0.94 28.58
C TYR A 6 17.44 -0.72 29.16
N ILE A 7 17.32 -0.81 30.46
CA ILE A 7 16.06 -0.67 31.20
C ILE A 7 16.28 0.36 32.32
N ARG A 8 15.34 1.32 32.40
CA ARG A 8 15.36 2.34 33.43
C ARG A 8 13.98 2.57 34.01
N ASN A 9 13.90 2.58 35.35
CA ASN A 9 12.69 2.85 36.14
C ASN A 9 11.51 1.90 35.82
N LEU A 10 11.78 0.62 35.54
CA LEU A 10 10.76 -0.40 35.27
C LEU A 10 10.60 -1.34 36.48
N ALA A 11 9.44 -1.33 37.11
CA ALA A 11 9.12 -2.09 38.31
C ALA A 11 10.15 -1.89 39.46
N ILE A 12 10.94 -2.94 39.80
CA ILE A 12 11.99 -2.90 40.83
C ILE A 12 13.38 -2.60 40.26
N VAL A 13 13.46 -2.37 38.94
CA VAL A 13 14.71 -2.05 38.25
C VAL A 13 14.85 -0.54 38.17
N ASP A 14 15.86 0.04 38.79
CA ASP A 14 16.19 1.45 38.62
C ASP A 14 16.96 1.66 37.31
N GLU A 15 18.04 0.89 37.11
CA GLU A 15 18.84 0.95 35.90
C GLU A 15 19.58 -0.38 35.69
N ILE A 16 19.42 -0.97 34.50
CA ILE A 16 20.12 -2.18 34.10
C ILE A 16 20.54 -2.05 32.64
N LYS A 17 21.80 -2.42 32.37
CA LYS A 17 22.32 -2.60 31.02
C LYS A 17 22.81 -4.05 30.88
N ILE A 18 22.32 -4.75 29.83
CA ILE A 18 22.68 -6.14 29.52
C ILE A 18 23.21 -6.17 28.09
N SER A 19 24.42 -6.74 27.92
CA SER A 19 24.98 -7.01 26.59
C SER A 19 24.86 -8.51 26.30
N PHE A 20 24.07 -8.88 25.32
CA PHE A 20 23.83 -10.26 24.91
C PHE A 20 24.83 -10.70 23.85
N THR A 21 25.10 -12.00 23.79
CA THR A 21 25.96 -12.61 22.78
C THR A 21 25.14 -13.48 21.82
N GLU A 22 25.79 -13.93 20.76
CA GLU A 22 25.25 -14.98 19.91
C GLU A 22 25.07 -16.28 20.69
N GLY A 23 24.21 -17.19 20.17
CA GLY A 23 23.98 -18.49 20.79
C GLY A 23 22.98 -18.43 21.95
N LEU A 24 23.18 -19.30 22.93
CA LEU A 24 22.25 -19.52 24.03
C LEU A 24 22.58 -18.65 25.23
N ASN A 25 21.84 -17.57 25.45
CA ASN A 25 21.90 -16.69 26.62
C ASN A 25 20.89 -17.17 27.66
N ILE A 26 21.31 -17.55 28.83
CA ILE A 26 20.44 -18.01 29.92
C ILE A 26 20.48 -17.03 31.09
N ILE A 27 19.30 -16.70 31.59
CA ILE A 27 19.07 -15.79 32.68
C ILE A 27 18.56 -16.60 33.88
N THR A 28 19.32 -16.65 34.97
CA THR A 28 18.91 -17.27 36.23
C THR A 28 18.76 -16.23 37.34
N GLY A 29 18.26 -16.66 38.49
CA GLY A 29 18.13 -15.82 39.69
C GLY A 29 16.96 -16.29 40.57
N GLU A 30 16.81 -15.73 41.73
CA GLU A 30 15.74 -16.07 42.66
C GLU A 30 14.37 -15.61 42.14
N THR A 31 13.28 -16.19 42.68
CA THR A 31 11.91 -15.73 42.37
C THR A 31 11.72 -14.27 42.81
N GLY A 32 11.12 -13.47 41.93
CA GLY A 32 10.85 -12.05 42.22
C GLY A 32 12.05 -11.12 42.11
N THR A 33 13.22 -11.58 41.57
CA THR A 33 14.42 -10.74 41.37
C THR A 33 14.34 -9.82 40.16
N GLY A 34 13.32 -9.98 39.29
CA GLY A 34 13.19 -9.13 38.11
C GLY A 34 13.36 -9.86 36.77
N LYS A 35 13.45 -11.21 36.78
CA LYS A 35 13.51 -12.01 35.53
C LYS A 35 12.36 -11.65 34.56
N SER A 36 11.13 -11.69 35.03
CA SER A 36 9.95 -11.31 34.21
C SER A 36 9.94 -9.84 33.80
N ILE A 37 10.73 -8.97 34.47
CA ILE A 37 10.85 -7.56 34.06
C ILE A 37 11.68 -7.44 32.79
N ILE A 38 12.71 -8.29 32.62
CA ILE A 38 13.50 -8.31 31.37
C ILE A 38 12.62 -8.72 30.19
N ILE A 39 11.81 -9.79 30.36
CA ILE A 39 10.86 -10.21 29.31
C ILE A 39 9.82 -9.10 29.04
N GLY A 40 9.28 -8.50 30.11
CA GLY A 40 8.34 -7.37 29.96
C GLY A 40 8.97 -6.17 29.24
N ALA A 41 10.26 -5.90 29.47
CA ALA A 41 10.98 -4.87 28.74
C ALA A 41 11.14 -5.22 27.25
N ILE A 42 11.50 -6.46 26.93
CA ILE A 42 11.59 -6.94 25.54
C ILE A 42 10.22 -6.90 24.87
N SER A 43 9.16 -7.34 25.56
CA SER A 43 7.79 -7.24 25.06
C SER A 43 7.36 -5.79 24.76
N LEU A 44 7.76 -4.83 25.60
CA LEU A 44 7.54 -3.41 25.33
C LEU A 44 8.24 -2.97 24.04
N LEU A 45 9.46 -3.43 23.76
CA LEU A 45 10.16 -3.13 22.50
C LEU A 45 9.47 -3.75 21.28
N CYS A 46 8.79 -4.89 21.47
CA CYS A 46 7.98 -5.52 20.40
C CYS A 46 6.60 -4.88 20.20
N GLY A 47 6.29 -3.75 20.87
CA GLY A 47 4.99 -3.09 20.76
C GLY A 47 3.92 -3.61 21.73
N GLY A 48 4.28 -4.49 22.67
CA GLY A 48 3.40 -5.03 23.70
C GLY A 48 2.70 -3.94 24.53
N ARG A 49 1.62 -4.29 25.24
CA ARG A 49 0.83 -3.32 26.02
C ARG A 49 1.66 -2.75 27.17
N ALA A 50 1.71 -1.42 27.26
CA ALA A 50 2.34 -0.74 28.37
C ALA A 50 1.38 -0.69 29.57
N ASN A 51 1.81 -1.23 30.72
CA ASN A 51 1.06 -1.14 31.97
C ASN A 51 1.69 -0.06 32.86
N THR A 52 0.90 0.95 33.24
CA THR A 52 1.37 2.03 34.10
C THR A 52 1.76 1.54 35.51
N SER A 53 1.22 0.38 35.97
CA SER A 53 1.64 -0.26 37.22
C SER A 53 3.06 -0.79 37.19
N SER A 54 3.63 -1.00 36.00
CA SER A 54 5.02 -1.46 35.84
C SER A 54 6.04 -0.34 35.94
N ILE A 55 5.64 0.91 36.15
CA ILE A 55 6.57 2.03 36.35
C ILE A 55 7.09 2.02 37.78
N GLY A 56 8.40 2.14 37.95
CA GLY A 56 9.05 2.19 39.28
C GLY A 56 8.46 3.30 40.16
N LYS A 57 8.34 3.02 41.45
CA LYS A 57 7.64 3.92 42.41
C LYS A 57 8.28 5.32 42.52
N ARG A 58 9.52 5.49 42.09
CA ARG A 58 10.32 6.72 42.21
C ARG A 58 10.34 7.59 40.96
N SER A 59 9.71 7.15 39.89
CA SER A 59 9.70 7.89 38.63
C SER A 59 8.31 7.98 38.07
N ASP A 60 8.08 9.03 37.29
CA ASP A 60 6.86 9.17 36.51
C ASP A 60 6.94 8.53 35.13
N THR A 61 8.13 8.04 34.77
CA THR A 61 8.38 7.41 33.47
C THR A 61 9.27 6.19 33.60
N ALA A 62 8.97 5.14 32.83
CA ALA A 62 9.87 4.02 32.58
C ALA A 62 10.42 4.14 31.15
N TYR A 63 11.68 3.74 30.97
CA TYR A 63 12.37 3.76 29.69
C TYR A 63 12.99 2.39 29.41
N VAL A 64 12.80 1.93 28.16
CA VAL A 64 13.43 0.71 27.66
C VAL A 64 14.04 1.02 26.30
N GLU A 65 15.26 0.51 26.07
CA GLU A 65 15.96 0.63 24.79
C GLU A 65 16.62 -0.70 24.43
N GLY A 66 16.53 -1.08 23.17
CA GLY A 66 17.20 -2.25 22.61
C GLY A 66 17.99 -1.87 21.37
N VAL A 67 19.24 -2.34 21.31
CA VAL A 67 20.11 -2.21 20.14
C VAL A 67 20.15 -3.55 19.42
N PHE A 68 19.77 -3.56 18.15
CA PHE A 68 19.71 -4.74 17.30
C PHE A 68 20.74 -4.65 16.19
N PHE A 69 21.57 -5.68 16.03
CA PHE A 69 22.38 -5.86 14.83
C PHE A 69 21.61 -6.70 13.81
N LEU A 70 21.48 -6.16 12.60
CA LEU A 70 20.77 -6.77 11.50
C LEU A 70 21.73 -7.53 10.60
N SER A 71 21.31 -8.68 10.08
CA SER A 71 21.98 -9.31 8.95
C SER A 71 21.66 -8.52 7.66
N GLU A 72 22.44 -8.69 6.60
CA GLU A 72 22.16 -8.07 5.29
C GLU A 72 20.72 -8.40 4.78
N TYR A 73 20.26 -9.61 5.10
CA TYR A 73 18.90 -10.04 4.76
C TYR A 73 17.83 -9.31 5.58
N ASP A 74 18.02 -9.20 6.91
CA ASP A 74 17.08 -8.49 7.79
C ASP A 74 17.03 -7.00 7.44
N GLU A 75 18.16 -6.40 7.16
CA GLU A 75 18.27 -5.01 6.75
C GLU A 75 17.46 -4.74 5.48
N THR A 76 17.58 -5.63 4.47
CA THR A 76 16.81 -5.52 3.22
C THR A 76 15.31 -5.59 3.46
N ILE A 77 14.85 -6.54 4.29
CA ILE A 77 13.42 -6.67 4.63
C ILE A 77 12.90 -5.42 5.34
N ILE A 78 13.68 -4.91 6.30
CA ILE A 78 13.27 -3.76 7.10
C ILE A 78 13.26 -2.48 6.26
N LYS A 79 14.23 -2.27 5.38
CA LYS A 79 14.24 -1.14 4.44
C LYS A 79 13.04 -1.17 3.51
N ASN A 80 12.70 -2.32 2.92
CA ASN A 80 11.51 -2.47 2.10
C ASN A 80 10.23 -2.15 2.89
N LYS A 81 10.16 -2.55 4.19
CA LYS A 81 9.03 -2.19 5.04
C LYS A 81 8.98 -0.70 5.38
N PHE A 82 10.12 -0.05 5.59
CA PHE A 82 10.15 1.40 5.78
C PHE A 82 9.62 2.15 4.54
N GLU A 83 10.01 1.72 3.34
CA GLU A 83 9.49 2.28 2.10
C GLU A 83 7.97 2.08 1.96
N LEU A 84 7.46 0.85 2.21
CA LEU A 84 6.03 0.54 2.15
C LEU A 84 5.19 1.33 3.16
N LEU A 85 5.77 1.66 4.32
CA LEU A 85 5.13 2.40 5.40
C LEU A 85 5.41 3.92 5.32
N GLU A 86 6.08 4.38 4.26
CA GLU A 86 6.50 5.77 4.05
C GLU A 86 7.29 6.36 5.24
N LEU A 87 8.16 5.53 5.84
CA LEU A 87 8.99 5.92 6.97
C LEU A 87 10.37 6.38 6.48
N ASP A 88 10.70 7.63 6.77
CA ASP A 88 12.02 8.21 6.54
C ASP A 88 12.95 7.87 7.72
N ILE A 89 13.43 6.60 7.76
CA ILE A 89 14.32 6.06 8.81
C ILE A 89 15.53 5.42 8.13
N GLU A 90 16.72 5.91 8.47
CA GLU A 90 17.98 5.36 8.01
C GLU A 90 18.51 4.30 8.98
N ILE A 91 19.14 3.26 8.41
CA ILE A 91 19.87 2.23 9.15
C ILE A 91 21.35 2.46 8.87
N GLU A 92 22.11 2.80 9.90
CA GLU A 92 23.56 3.01 9.85
C GLU A 92 24.25 1.82 10.51
N ASP A 93 25.37 1.38 9.95
CA ASP A 93 26.22 0.29 10.48
C ASP A 93 25.43 -1.00 10.82
N ASN A 94 24.38 -1.31 10.07
CA ASN A 94 23.49 -2.45 10.32
C ASN A 94 22.83 -2.43 11.71
N MET A 95 22.77 -1.27 12.36
CA MET A 95 22.19 -1.11 13.69
C MET A 95 20.77 -0.52 13.63
N LEU A 96 19.89 -1.12 14.41
CA LEU A 96 18.54 -0.64 14.66
C LEU A 96 18.35 -0.40 16.15
N VAL A 97 18.09 0.83 16.54
CA VAL A 97 17.83 1.21 17.92
C VAL A 97 16.34 1.42 18.13
N ILE A 98 15.76 0.62 19.01
CA ILE A 98 14.34 0.69 19.38
C ILE A 98 14.26 1.22 20.81
N SER A 99 13.47 2.25 21.04
CA SER A 99 13.24 2.73 22.40
C SER A 99 11.77 2.99 22.68
N ARG A 100 11.41 2.82 23.95
CA ARG A 100 10.05 3.06 24.42
C ARG A 100 10.02 3.74 25.78
N THR A 101 9.28 4.83 25.87
CA THR A 101 9.03 5.56 27.11
C THR A 101 7.56 5.40 27.50
N VAL A 102 7.30 4.96 28.72
CA VAL A 102 5.95 4.81 29.28
C VAL A 102 5.81 5.76 30.47
N SER A 103 4.76 6.59 30.48
CA SER A 103 4.50 7.57 31.53
C SER A 103 3.30 7.16 32.39
N ARG A 104 3.27 7.57 33.67
CA ARG A 104 2.18 7.28 34.62
C ARG A 104 0.81 7.81 34.18
N ASN A 105 0.79 8.86 33.34
CA ASN A 105 -0.44 9.37 32.74
C ASN A 105 -1.02 8.50 31.61
N GLY A 106 -0.44 7.31 31.37
CA GLY A 106 -0.84 6.36 30.33
C GLY A 106 -0.28 6.66 28.93
N ARG A 107 0.50 7.74 28.75
CA ARG A 107 1.14 8.05 27.47
C ARG A 107 2.34 7.13 27.25
N SER A 108 2.38 6.50 26.07
CA SER A 108 3.52 5.68 25.63
C SER A 108 4.06 6.23 24.30
N VAL A 109 5.37 6.40 24.23
CA VAL A 109 6.06 6.89 23.02
C VAL A 109 7.08 5.84 22.60
N SER A 110 6.97 5.37 21.37
CA SER A 110 7.88 4.41 20.74
C SER A 110 8.73 5.11 19.68
N LYS A 111 10.01 4.77 19.59
CA LYS A 111 10.92 5.32 18.59
C LYS A 111 11.74 4.22 17.94
N ILE A 112 12.05 4.40 16.66
CA ILE A 112 12.99 3.62 15.86
C ILE A 112 14.03 4.60 15.33
N ASN A 113 15.32 4.38 15.63
CA ASN A 113 16.43 5.29 15.28
C ASN A 113 16.06 6.76 15.53
N ASN A 114 15.58 7.07 16.76
CA ASN A 114 15.11 8.40 17.19
C ASN A 114 13.84 8.95 16.52
N ARG A 115 13.27 8.31 15.50
CA ARG A 115 11.99 8.69 14.88
C ARG A 115 10.81 8.10 15.66
N THR A 116 9.85 8.92 16.01
CA THR A 116 8.65 8.48 16.73
C THR A 116 7.72 7.71 15.78
N VAL A 117 7.30 6.52 16.21
CA VAL A 117 6.38 5.65 15.49
C VAL A 117 5.21 5.23 16.38
N ASN A 118 4.11 4.78 15.77
CA ASN A 118 3.01 4.18 16.53
C ASN A 118 3.33 2.70 16.87
N ASN A 119 2.60 2.14 17.85
CA ASN A 119 2.86 0.77 18.31
C ASN A 119 2.55 -0.31 17.26
N SER A 120 1.62 -0.08 16.34
CA SER A 120 1.30 -1.04 15.28
C SER A 120 2.47 -1.15 14.29
N ILE A 121 3.04 -0.03 13.88
CA ILE A 121 4.24 0.01 13.03
C ILE A 121 5.42 -0.66 13.75
N LEU A 122 5.64 -0.33 15.03
CA LEU A 122 6.69 -0.97 15.82
C LEU A 122 6.52 -2.49 15.84
N SER A 123 5.32 -3.01 16.13
CA SER A 123 5.05 -4.46 16.14
C SER A 123 5.28 -5.10 14.77
N GLU A 124 4.87 -4.44 13.69
CA GLU A 124 5.02 -4.94 12.32
C GLU A 124 6.50 -5.06 11.89
N ILE A 125 7.36 -4.18 12.40
CA ILE A 125 8.79 -4.23 12.13
C ILE A 125 9.45 -5.30 13.02
N MET A 126 9.13 -5.32 14.32
CA MET A 126 9.79 -6.18 15.31
C MET A 126 9.50 -7.66 15.12
N ILE A 127 8.36 -8.04 14.56
CA ILE A 127 8.00 -9.44 14.29
C ILE A 127 9.02 -10.17 13.39
N ASN A 128 9.77 -9.43 12.56
CA ASN A 128 10.81 -10.00 11.70
C ASN A 128 12.17 -10.11 12.38
N ILE A 129 12.38 -9.46 13.51
CA ILE A 129 13.67 -9.37 14.21
C ILE A 129 13.71 -10.25 15.44
N LEU A 130 12.61 -10.24 16.21
CA LEU A 130 12.56 -10.89 17.52
C LEU A 130 11.18 -11.48 17.78
N ASN A 131 11.17 -12.74 18.26
CA ASN A 131 9.96 -13.43 18.71
C ASN A 131 10.02 -13.76 20.19
N VAL A 132 8.97 -13.44 20.92
CA VAL A 132 8.79 -13.80 22.33
C VAL A 132 7.83 -14.99 22.43
N CYS A 133 8.30 -16.10 23.01
CA CYS A 133 7.56 -17.33 23.22
C CYS A 133 7.16 -17.43 24.70
N GLY A 134 5.98 -16.92 25.09
CA GLY A 134 5.50 -16.93 26.48
C GLY A 134 4.02 -16.61 26.62
N GLN A 135 3.52 -16.63 27.85
CA GLN A 135 2.09 -16.59 28.18
C GLN A 135 1.38 -15.28 27.74
N HIS A 136 2.08 -14.16 27.62
CA HIS A 136 1.48 -12.85 27.41
C HIS A 136 1.60 -12.29 25.96
N ASP A 137 2.41 -12.91 25.10
CA ASP A 137 2.76 -12.37 23.77
C ASP A 137 2.50 -13.34 22.62
N SER A 138 1.73 -14.41 22.86
CA SER A 138 1.41 -15.47 21.88
C SER A 138 0.74 -14.97 20.61
N TYR A 139 0.17 -13.75 20.63
CA TYR A 139 -0.55 -13.17 19.49
C TYR A 139 0.36 -12.65 18.37
N THR A 140 1.66 -12.43 18.65
CA THR A 140 2.60 -11.89 17.65
C THR A 140 3.28 -12.98 16.82
N LEU A 141 3.26 -14.24 17.29
CA LEU A 141 4.02 -15.33 16.72
C LEU A 141 3.42 -15.94 15.44
N PHE A 142 2.10 -15.87 15.27
CA PHE A 142 1.40 -16.44 14.14
C PHE A 142 0.17 -15.62 13.78
N ASN A 143 0.34 -14.64 12.90
CA ASN A 143 -0.82 -14.14 12.16
C ASN A 143 -1.35 -15.28 11.29
N ARG A 144 -2.66 -15.38 11.10
CA ARG A 144 -3.29 -16.42 10.24
C ARG A 144 -2.73 -16.46 8.81
N THR A 145 -2.20 -15.34 8.34
CA THR A 145 -1.54 -15.23 7.03
C THR A 145 -0.18 -15.92 6.98
N ASP A 146 0.52 -16.03 8.12
CA ASP A 146 1.87 -16.56 8.18
C ASP A 146 1.89 -18.10 8.10
N PHE A 147 0.80 -18.80 8.50
CA PHE A 147 0.73 -20.26 8.43
C PHE A 147 0.86 -20.83 7.01
N VAL A 148 0.33 -20.13 6.02
CA VAL A 148 0.46 -20.52 4.62
C VAL A 148 1.93 -20.40 4.19
N GLU A 149 2.58 -19.28 4.52
CA GLU A 149 3.99 -19.03 4.18
C GLU A 149 4.91 -20.03 4.88
N VAL A 150 4.66 -20.34 6.15
CA VAL A 150 5.38 -21.37 6.89
C VAL A 150 5.26 -22.72 6.20
N LEU A 151 4.05 -23.14 5.84
CA LEU A 151 3.81 -24.40 5.14
C LEU A 151 4.50 -24.42 3.77
N ASP A 152 4.39 -23.34 3.00
CA ASP A 152 4.98 -23.20 1.66
C ASP A 152 6.51 -23.21 1.71
N SER A 153 7.13 -22.77 2.80
CA SER A 153 8.59 -22.81 3.00
C SER A 153 9.15 -24.24 2.98
N PHE A 154 8.35 -25.26 3.29
CA PHE A 154 8.74 -26.67 3.25
C PHE A 154 8.56 -27.32 1.88
N CYS A 155 7.94 -26.60 0.95
CA CYS A 155 7.76 -27.09 -0.41
C CYS A 155 9.02 -26.88 -1.25
N ASP A 156 9.09 -27.61 -2.37
CA ASP A 156 10.21 -27.60 -3.30
C ASP A 156 10.21 -26.41 -4.28
N ASP A 157 11.21 -26.36 -5.13
CA ASP A 157 11.33 -25.27 -6.12
C ASP A 157 10.28 -25.36 -7.24
N GLU A 158 9.73 -26.57 -7.51
CA GLU A 158 8.63 -26.73 -8.45
C GLU A 158 7.35 -26.07 -7.91
N PHE A 159 7.09 -26.26 -6.64
CA PHE A 159 5.99 -25.58 -5.95
C PHE A 159 6.13 -24.05 -5.99
N ARG A 160 7.33 -23.52 -5.76
CA ARG A 160 7.59 -22.06 -5.83
C ARG A 160 7.35 -21.49 -7.23
N LYS A 161 7.58 -22.31 -8.27
CA LYS A 161 7.17 -21.94 -9.63
C LYS A 161 5.65 -21.81 -9.74
N LYS A 162 4.92 -22.82 -9.25
CA LYS A 162 3.44 -22.81 -9.28
C LYS A 162 2.85 -21.62 -8.53
N ILE A 163 3.46 -21.20 -7.41
CA ILE A 163 3.05 -19.98 -6.69
C ILE A 163 3.24 -18.73 -7.54
N ARG A 164 4.36 -18.58 -8.25
CA ARG A 164 4.56 -17.44 -9.17
C ARG A 164 3.58 -17.45 -10.34
N ASP A 165 3.31 -18.63 -10.89
CA ASP A 165 2.36 -18.77 -12.00
C ASP A 165 0.93 -18.42 -11.57
N ILE A 166 0.51 -18.81 -10.36
CA ILE A 166 -0.82 -18.47 -9.84
C ILE A 166 -0.96 -16.99 -9.53
N GLU A 167 0.11 -16.33 -9.06
CA GLU A 167 0.14 -14.89 -8.82
C GLU A 167 -0.04 -14.11 -10.14
N VAL A 168 0.63 -14.55 -11.21
CA VAL A 168 0.46 -13.96 -12.56
C VAL A 168 -0.97 -14.16 -13.06
N LEU A 169 -1.54 -15.37 -12.89
CA LEU A 169 -2.93 -15.66 -13.27
C LEU A 169 -3.92 -14.82 -12.47
N TYR A 170 -3.70 -14.66 -11.16
CA TYR A 170 -4.51 -13.78 -10.32
C TYR A 170 -4.50 -12.33 -10.81
N GLY A 171 -3.32 -11.81 -11.16
CA GLY A 171 -3.18 -10.47 -11.75
C GLY A 171 -4.00 -10.31 -13.04
N LYS A 172 -3.94 -11.30 -13.93
CA LYS A 172 -4.73 -11.32 -15.17
C LYS A 172 -6.24 -11.37 -14.90
N ILE A 173 -6.70 -12.24 -13.99
CA ILE A 173 -8.11 -12.35 -13.59
C ILE A 173 -8.61 -11.04 -13.01
N LYS A 174 -7.86 -10.42 -12.10
CA LYS A 174 -8.21 -9.14 -11.47
C LYS A 174 -8.34 -8.03 -12.51
N LYS A 175 -7.40 -7.95 -13.46
CA LYS A 175 -7.43 -6.98 -14.56
C LYS A 175 -8.66 -7.20 -15.45
N THR A 176 -8.86 -8.41 -15.99
CA THR A 176 -10.00 -8.76 -16.86
C THR A 176 -11.34 -8.53 -16.15
N SER A 177 -11.44 -8.87 -14.86
CA SER A 177 -12.65 -8.61 -14.06
C SER A 177 -12.93 -7.11 -13.89
N THR A 178 -11.89 -6.30 -13.70
CA THR A 178 -12.01 -4.84 -13.60
C THR A 178 -12.43 -4.22 -14.93
N ASP A 179 -11.82 -4.67 -16.04
CA ASP A 179 -12.12 -4.20 -17.38
C ASP A 179 -13.56 -4.58 -17.78
N LEU A 180 -13.99 -5.80 -17.47
CA LEU A 180 -15.37 -6.25 -17.69
C LEU A 180 -16.39 -5.44 -16.87
N LYS A 181 -16.03 -5.09 -15.61
CA LYS A 181 -16.90 -4.24 -14.79
C LYS A 181 -17.00 -2.82 -15.36
N LYS A 182 -15.89 -2.25 -15.84
CA LYS A 182 -15.87 -0.95 -16.51
C LYS A 182 -16.71 -0.98 -17.79
N LEU A 183 -16.54 -2.03 -18.61
CA LEU A 183 -17.30 -2.21 -19.86
C LEU A 183 -18.80 -2.31 -19.57
N LYS A 184 -19.21 -3.13 -18.59
CA LYS A 184 -20.62 -3.23 -18.17
C LYS A 184 -21.20 -1.90 -17.71
N ASN A 185 -20.47 -1.16 -16.89
CA ASN A 185 -20.93 0.14 -16.40
C ASN A 185 -21.06 1.15 -17.55
N ARG A 186 -20.12 1.12 -18.51
CA ARG A 186 -20.16 2.01 -19.68
C ARG A 186 -21.35 1.68 -20.57
N VAL A 187 -21.59 0.41 -20.87
CA VAL A 187 -22.75 -0.04 -21.64
C VAL A 187 -24.07 0.35 -20.98
N ASN A 188 -24.23 0.11 -19.67
CA ASN A 188 -25.47 0.43 -18.95
C ASN A 188 -25.76 1.93 -18.91
N ASN A 189 -24.74 2.78 -18.80
CA ASN A 189 -24.92 4.24 -18.78
C ASN A 189 -25.35 4.82 -20.13
N PHE A 190 -25.05 4.12 -21.23
CA PHE A 190 -25.34 4.59 -22.59
C PHE A 190 -26.65 4.03 -23.19
N ASP A 191 -27.14 2.88 -22.68
CA ASP A 191 -28.38 2.26 -23.18
C ASP A 191 -29.62 3.19 -23.04
N GLU A 192 -29.58 4.11 -22.06
CA GLU A 192 -30.67 5.07 -21.82
C GLU A 192 -30.64 6.29 -22.76
N ASN A 193 -29.54 6.57 -23.50
CA ASN A 193 -29.32 7.82 -24.25
C ASN A 193 -28.84 7.61 -25.70
N ILE A 194 -29.04 6.43 -26.30
CA ILE A 194 -28.55 6.12 -27.67
C ILE A 194 -29.06 7.09 -28.71
N GLU A 195 -30.35 7.47 -28.65
CA GLU A 195 -30.96 8.36 -29.64
C GLU A 195 -30.40 9.79 -29.52
N GLU A 196 -30.14 10.27 -28.30
CA GLU A 196 -29.52 11.57 -28.07
C GLU A 196 -28.06 11.60 -28.57
N ILE A 197 -27.28 10.55 -28.32
CA ILE A 197 -25.89 10.46 -28.81
C ILE A 197 -25.85 10.44 -30.35
N LYS A 198 -26.76 9.69 -31.00
CA LYS A 198 -26.84 9.66 -32.47
C LYS A 198 -27.19 11.04 -33.03
N ALA A 199 -28.14 11.74 -32.42
CA ALA A 199 -28.49 13.09 -32.81
C ALA A 199 -27.31 14.09 -32.65
N GLU A 200 -26.57 14.01 -31.55
CA GLU A 200 -25.37 14.83 -31.35
C GLU A 200 -24.27 14.52 -32.40
N ILE A 201 -24.08 13.26 -32.77
CA ILE A 201 -23.13 12.89 -33.83
C ILE A 201 -23.57 13.42 -35.18
N GLU A 202 -24.88 13.35 -35.52
CA GLU A 202 -25.41 13.90 -36.74
C GLU A 202 -25.23 15.43 -36.81
N GLU A 203 -25.44 16.12 -35.67
CA GLU A 203 -25.21 17.56 -35.56
C GLU A 203 -23.73 17.91 -35.79
N LEU A 204 -22.80 17.18 -35.17
CA LEU A 204 -21.35 17.35 -35.35
C LEU A 204 -20.87 16.99 -36.76
N ASN A 205 -21.50 15.98 -37.41
CA ASN A 205 -21.19 15.58 -38.76
C ASN A 205 -21.63 16.63 -39.80
N SER A 206 -22.77 17.33 -39.56
CA SER A 206 -23.27 18.37 -40.45
C SER A 206 -22.28 19.54 -40.59
N LEU A 207 -21.39 19.73 -39.63
CA LEU A 207 -20.37 20.78 -39.65
C LEU A 207 -19.14 20.42 -40.49
N GLU A 208 -18.93 19.14 -40.85
CA GLU A 208 -17.74 18.69 -41.59
C GLU A 208 -16.43 19.22 -40.96
N LEU A 209 -16.32 19.09 -39.63
CA LEU A 209 -15.29 19.73 -38.77
C LEU A 209 -13.85 19.59 -39.29
N GLU A 210 -13.54 18.50 -39.99
CA GLU A 210 -12.16 18.22 -40.48
C GLU A 210 -11.79 19.16 -41.63
N THR A 211 -12.75 19.50 -42.51
CA THR A 211 -12.52 20.32 -43.70
C THR A 211 -12.93 21.78 -43.49
N LEU A 212 -13.67 22.09 -42.42
CA LEU A 212 -14.17 23.40 -42.13
C LEU A 212 -13.04 24.39 -41.84
N ASP A 213 -12.99 25.49 -42.62
CA ASP A 213 -12.05 26.60 -42.41
C ASP A 213 -12.79 27.78 -41.76
N GLU A 214 -12.54 27.99 -40.49
CA GLU A 214 -13.17 29.05 -39.70
C GLU A 214 -12.79 30.45 -40.20
N GLU A 215 -11.50 30.64 -40.54
CA GLU A 215 -11.00 31.93 -41.00
C GLU A 215 -11.60 32.29 -42.37
N PHE A 216 -11.77 31.28 -43.24
CA PHE A 216 -12.46 31.48 -44.52
C PHE A 216 -13.90 31.91 -44.31
N ILE A 217 -14.66 31.27 -43.41
CA ILE A 217 -16.04 31.59 -43.15
C ILE A 217 -16.16 33.01 -42.56
N GLU A 218 -15.35 33.37 -41.60
CA GLU A 218 -15.36 34.72 -41.02
C GLU A 218 -15.06 35.79 -42.09
N ASN A 219 -14.06 35.54 -42.92
CA ASN A 219 -13.72 36.48 -44.00
C ASN A 219 -14.86 36.66 -45.03
N GLU A 220 -15.58 35.59 -45.39
CA GLU A 220 -16.72 35.67 -46.33
C GLU A 220 -17.94 36.38 -45.70
N LEU A 221 -18.20 36.13 -44.40
CA LEU A 221 -19.25 36.85 -43.67
C LEU A 221 -18.93 38.35 -43.52
N ASP A 222 -17.69 38.72 -43.28
CA ASP A 222 -17.26 40.12 -43.19
C ASP A 222 -17.36 40.83 -44.55
N LYS A 223 -16.96 40.17 -45.64
CA LYS A 223 -17.15 40.71 -47.01
C LYS A 223 -18.61 40.96 -47.30
N TYR A 224 -19.50 40.04 -46.89
CA TYR A 224 -20.93 40.21 -47.07
C TYR A 224 -21.48 41.41 -46.29
N ASN A 225 -21.16 41.50 -45.01
CA ASN A 225 -21.58 42.62 -44.16
C ASN A 225 -21.12 43.96 -44.75
N ASN A 226 -19.88 44.01 -45.26
CA ASN A 226 -19.35 45.18 -45.95
C ASN A 226 -20.13 45.46 -47.25
N SER A 227 -20.43 44.42 -48.06
CA SER A 227 -21.18 44.57 -49.30
C SER A 227 -22.61 45.04 -49.04
N GLN A 228 -23.27 44.51 -48.00
CA GLN A 228 -24.61 45.01 -47.59
C GLN A 228 -24.57 46.48 -47.14
N ALA A 229 -23.58 46.87 -46.39
CA ALA A 229 -23.40 48.26 -45.97
C ALA A 229 -23.19 49.20 -47.18
N ILE A 230 -22.39 48.75 -48.18
CA ILE A 230 -22.17 49.47 -49.44
C ILE A 230 -23.46 49.59 -50.26
N LEU A 231 -24.18 48.48 -50.40
CA LEU A 231 -25.50 48.49 -51.10
C LEU A 231 -26.49 49.44 -50.42
N GLY A 232 -26.56 49.42 -49.10
CA GLY A 232 -27.38 50.34 -48.32
C GLY A 232 -27.01 51.80 -48.56
N CYS A 233 -25.70 52.11 -48.56
CA CYS A 233 -25.22 53.47 -48.88
C CYS A 233 -25.53 53.88 -50.32
N CYS A 234 -25.27 52.98 -51.27
CA CYS A 234 -25.58 53.27 -52.66
C CYS A 234 -27.10 53.46 -52.92
N GLY A 235 -27.93 52.60 -52.33
CA GLY A 235 -29.40 52.71 -52.39
C GLY A 235 -29.90 54.06 -51.85
N ASN A 236 -29.40 54.46 -50.67
CA ASN A 236 -29.75 55.77 -50.12
C ASN A 236 -29.32 56.94 -51.03
N LEU A 237 -28.10 56.82 -51.62
CA LEU A 237 -27.66 57.88 -52.57
C LEU A 237 -28.51 57.92 -53.80
N ILE A 238 -28.89 56.74 -54.40
CA ILE A 238 -29.77 56.66 -55.56
C ILE A 238 -31.14 57.31 -55.24
N GLU A 239 -31.71 57.01 -54.07
CA GLU A 239 -32.94 57.56 -53.58
C GLU A 239 -32.90 59.09 -53.42
N LEU A 240 -31.79 59.61 -52.87
CA LEU A 240 -31.57 61.07 -52.73
C LEU A 240 -31.47 61.78 -54.11
N PHE A 241 -30.87 61.12 -55.11
CA PHE A 241 -30.69 61.68 -56.44
C PHE A 241 -32.01 61.63 -57.25
N ASP A 242 -32.74 60.50 -57.31
CA ASP A 242 -33.83 60.24 -58.23
C ASP A 242 -35.01 59.43 -57.65
N GLY A 243 -35.13 59.41 -56.26
CA GLY A 243 -36.19 58.64 -55.60
C GLY A 243 -37.62 59.11 -55.94
N GLU A 244 -38.46 58.18 -56.44
CA GLU A 244 -39.87 58.46 -56.78
C GLU A 244 -40.76 58.73 -55.54
N GLY A 245 -40.30 58.54 -54.34
CA GLY A 245 -41.07 58.65 -53.10
C GLY A 245 -40.93 60.02 -52.38
N SER A 246 -39.98 60.85 -52.73
CA SER A 246 -39.80 62.18 -52.15
C SER A 246 -40.30 63.29 -53.06
N GLU A 247 -41.13 64.17 -52.48
CA GLU A 247 -41.59 65.35 -53.21
C GLU A 247 -40.45 66.24 -53.73
N VAL A 248 -39.21 66.04 -53.22
CA VAL A 248 -38.01 66.81 -53.56
C VAL A 248 -36.82 65.87 -53.62
N ASN A 249 -36.31 65.54 -54.79
CA ASN A 249 -35.03 64.84 -55.03
C ASN A 249 -34.01 65.78 -55.68
N ALA A 250 -32.73 65.38 -55.72
CA ALA A 250 -31.64 66.22 -56.22
C ALA A 250 -31.86 66.65 -57.64
N PHE A 251 -32.37 65.79 -58.54
CA PHE A 251 -32.62 66.09 -59.90
C PHE A 251 -33.85 67.04 -60.08
N SER A 252 -34.87 66.92 -59.21
CA SER A 252 -36.00 67.86 -59.20
C SER A 252 -35.54 69.26 -58.78
N ILE A 253 -34.68 69.37 -57.78
CA ILE A 253 -34.10 70.63 -57.35
C ILE A 253 -33.25 71.24 -58.49
N LEU A 254 -32.37 70.44 -59.11
CA LEU A 254 -31.57 70.90 -60.26
C LEU A 254 -32.41 71.41 -61.42
N ASN A 255 -33.53 70.72 -61.75
CA ASN A 255 -34.43 71.19 -62.78
C ASN A 255 -35.13 72.51 -62.42
N GLU A 256 -35.49 72.66 -61.12
CA GLU A 256 -36.12 73.93 -60.68
C GLU A 256 -35.08 75.07 -60.65
N ILE A 257 -33.83 74.83 -60.23
CA ILE A 257 -32.76 75.83 -60.29
C ILE A 257 -32.49 76.20 -61.76
N ASN A 258 -32.39 75.22 -62.66
CA ASN A 258 -32.20 75.49 -64.11
C ASN A 258 -33.28 76.38 -64.72
N ARG A 259 -34.53 76.10 -64.33
CA ARG A 259 -35.65 76.92 -64.74
C ARG A 259 -35.58 78.38 -64.28
N ASN A 260 -35.16 78.56 -63.00
CA ASN A 260 -35.01 79.90 -62.47
C ASN A 260 -33.79 80.64 -63.04
N ILE A 261 -32.69 79.97 -63.36
CA ILE A 261 -31.52 80.51 -64.03
C ILE A 261 -31.93 80.98 -65.46
N ALA A 262 -32.67 80.16 -66.20
CA ALA A 262 -33.17 80.54 -67.56
C ALA A 262 -34.06 81.76 -67.51
N LEU A 263 -35.00 81.88 -66.55
CA LEU A 263 -35.82 83.06 -66.31
C LEU A 263 -35.00 84.31 -65.94
N LEU A 264 -33.94 84.14 -65.23
CA LEU A 264 -33.04 85.24 -64.80
C LEU A 264 -32.25 85.77 -66.01
N GLU A 265 -31.69 84.91 -66.87
CA GLU A 265 -31.02 85.27 -68.12
C GLU A 265 -31.91 85.89 -69.19
N GLU A 266 -33.18 85.50 -69.17
CA GLU A 266 -34.21 86.11 -70.03
C GLU A 266 -34.44 87.57 -69.64
N ASN A 267 -34.45 87.88 -68.33
CA ASN A 267 -34.69 89.19 -67.80
C ASN A 267 -33.43 90.09 -67.71
N ASP A 268 -32.22 89.52 -67.57
CA ASP A 268 -30.96 90.25 -67.54
C ASP A 268 -29.93 89.55 -68.44
N LYS A 269 -29.72 90.07 -69.64
CA LYS A 269 -28.79 89.54 -70.64
C LYS A 269 -27.28 89.65 -70.27
N THR A 270 -26.98 90.31 -69.14
CA THR A 270 -25.60 90.41 -68.65
C THR A 270 -25.23 89.22 -67.83
N VAL A 271 -26.22 88.44 -67.32
CA VAL A 271 -26.00 87.23 -66.53
C VAL A 271 -25.79 86.06 -67.52
N LYS A 272 -24.72 85.24 -67.23
CA LYS A 272 -24.42 84.00 -67.98
C LYS A 272 -24.10 82.90 -66.99
N LEU A 273 -25.08 82.23 -66.45
CA LEU A 273 -24.93 81.15 -65.46
C LEU A 273 -25.34 79.79 -65.99
N SER A 274 -26.13 79.78 -67.13
CA SER A 274 -26.65 78.52 -67.70
C SER A 274 -25.57 77.53 -68.04
N GLU A 275 -24.48 77.96 -68.67
CA GLU A 275 -23.38 77.09 -69.08
C GLU A 275 -22.64 76.46 -67.87
N ASP A 276 -22.37 77.29 -66.84
CA ASP A 276 -21.71 76.81 -65.57
C ASP A 276 -22.63 75.84 -64.85
N PHE A 277 -23.94 76.09 -64.82
CA PHE A 277 -24.93 75.22 -64.18
C PHE A 277 -25.16 73.91 -64.98
N GLU A 278 -25.18 73.97 -66.29
CA GLU A 278 -25.23 72.77 -67.13
C GLU A 278 -24.05 71.85 -66.90
N ASN A 279 -22.84 72.39 -66.80
CA ASN A 279 -21.61 71.63 -66.47
C ASN A 279 -21.70 70.98 -65.09
N LEU A 280 -22.20 71.66 -64.07
CA LEU A 280 -22.40 71.13 -62.73
C LEU A 280 -23.48 70.02 -62.71
N SER A 281 -24.61 70.24 -63.41
CA SER A 281 -25.68 69.29 -63.54
C SER A 281 -25.22 68.01 -64.26
N PHE A 282 -24.39 68.15 -65.30
CA PHE A 282 -23.77 67.07 -66.02
C PHE A 282 -22.86 66.25 -65.13
N GLY A 283 -21.96 66.92 -64.32
CA GLY A 283 -21.11 66.29 -63.41
C GLY A 283 -21.85 65.46 -62.34
N LEU A 284 -22.96 65.99 -61.79
CA LEU A 284 -23.81 65.28 -60.86
C LEU A 284 -24.49 64.05 -61.45
N LYS A 285 -24.98 64.14 -62.76
CA LYS A 285 -25.49 62.98 -63.49
C LYS A 285 -24.45 61.92 -63.71
N GLU A 286 -23.19 62.32 -63.98
CA GLU A 286 -22.09 61.39 -64.14
C GLU A 286 -21.76 60.64 -62.84
N ILE A 287 -21.75 61.33 -61.69
CA ILE A 287 -21.64 60.72 -60.39
C ILE A 287 -22.77 59.71 -60.12
N TYR A 288 -24.00 60.12 -60.38
CA TYR A 288 -25.14 59.23 -60.23
C TYR A 288 -25.04 57.96 -61.07
N ALA A 289 -24.68 58.11 -62.36
CA ALA A 289 -24.48 56.95 -63.23
C ALA A 289 -23.36 55.99 -62.70
N LYS A 290 -22.30 56.54 -62.18
CA LYS A 290 -21.22 55.74 -61.54
C LYS A 290 -21.72 55.00 -60.32
N ILE A 291 -22.55 55.65 -59.46
CA ILE A 291 -23.15 54.99 -58.30
C ILE A 291 -24.13 53.90 -58.73
N GLN A 292 -24.96 54.10 -59.75
CA GLN A 292 -25.83 53.08 -60.26
C GLN A 292 -25.09 51.89 -60.87
N ASP A 293 -24.02 52.14 -61.65
CA ASP A 293 -23.19 51.09 -62.21
C ASP A 293 -22.49 50.29 -61.10
N TYR A 294 -21.96 50.98 -60.11
CA TYR A 294 -21.36 50.31 -58.95
C TYR A 294 -22.37 49.47 -58.18
N TYR A 295 -23.57 49.99 -57.90
CA TYR A 295 -24.68 49.28 -57.25
C TYR A 295 -25.08 48.00 -57.96
N SER A 296 -25.23 48.09 -59.31
CA SER A 296 -25.65 46.98 -60.13
C SER A 296 -24.60 45.86 -60.29
N ASN A 297 -23.37 46.19 -60.12
CA ASN A 297 -22.23 45.23 -60.22
C ASN A 297 -21.92 44.48 -58.91
N ILE A 298 -22.57 44.82 -57.79
CA ILE A 298 -22.41 44.08 -56.54
C ILE A 298 -23.32 42.85 -56.59
N TYR A 299 -22.68 41.68 -56.79
CA TYR A 299 -23.36 40.40 -56.71
C TYR A 299 -23.20 39.77 -55.35
N ILE A 300 -24.26 39.34 -54.74
CA ILE A 300 -24.29 38.63 -53.47
C ILE A 300 -25.05 37.32 -53.68
N ASP A 301 -24.37 36.20 -53.34
CA ASP A 301 -25.01 34.88 -53.29
C ASP A 301 -25.59 34.67 -51.88
N GLU A 302 -26.84 35.08 -51.70
CA GLU A 302 -27.54 35.01 -50.41
C GLU A 302 -27.75 33.57 -49.92
N GLU A 303 -27.93 32.59 -50.82
CA GLU A 303 -28.20 31.20 -50.47
C GLU A 303 -26.93 30.53 -49.87
N SER A 304 -25.79 30.64 -50.54
CA SER A 304 -24.50 30.14 -50.05
C SER A 304 -24.10 30.78 -48.72
N LEU A 305 -24.43 32.05 -48.56
CA LEU A 305 -24.09 32.82 -47.39
C LEU A 305 -24.93 32.44 -46.18
N MET A 306 -26.21 32.17 -46.37
CA MET A 306 -27.10 31.69 -45.32
C MET A 306 -26.61 30.35 -44.75
N ILE A 307 -26.16 29.43 -45.61
CA ILE A 307 -25.59 28.15 -45.23
C ILE A 307 -24.31 28.34 -44.40
N LEU A 308 -23.43 29.26 -44.81
CA LEU A 308 -22.19 29.55 -44.07
C LEU A 308 -22.50 30.16 -42.69
N GLN A 309 -23.47 31.07 -42.62
CA GLN A 309 -23.90 31.69 -41.36
C GLN A 309 -24.48 30.65 -40.39
N GLU A 310 -25.31 29.72 -40.87
CA GLU A 310 -25.86 28.63 -40.05
C GLU A 310 -24.76 27.71 -39.52
N LYS A 311 -23.80 27.30 -40.38
CA LYS A 311 -22.67 26.48 -39.98
C LYS A 311 -21.80 27.18 -38.91
N PHE A 312 -21.56 28.50 -39.11
CA PHE A 312 -20.75 29.28 -38.18
C PHE A 312 -21.43 29.46 -36.81
N ASN A 313 -22.73 29.72 -36.81
CA ASN A 313 -23.51 29.84 -35.59
C ASN A 313 -23.55 28.51 -34.82
N LEU A 314 -23.82 27.40 -35.51
CA LEU A 314 -23.81 26.06 -34.91
C LEU A 314 -22.44 25.70 -34.30
N LEU A 315 -21.35 26.00 -35.03
CA LEU A 315 -19.99 25.77 -34.55
C LEU A 315 -19.72 26.53 -33.24
N ASN A 316 -20.09 27.83 -33.21
CA ASN A 316 -19.87 28.68 -32.03
C ASN A 316 -20.74 28.26 -30.85
N ASP A 317 -21.98 27.84 -31.09
CA ASP A 317 -22.86 27.33 -30.05
C ASP A 317 -22.35 26.03 -29.45
N LEU A 318 -21.83 25.09 -30.26
CA LEU A 318 -21.22 23.86 -29.81
C LEU A 318 -19.91 24.11 -29.05
N LYS A 319 -19.05 25.02 -29.52
CA LYS A 319 -17.84 25.43 -28.79
C LYS A 319 -18.17 26.00 -27.41
N ARG A 320 -19.23 26.82 -27.32
CA ARG A 320 -19.68 27.40 -26.04
C ARG A 320 -20.32 26.37 -25.12
N LYS A 321 -21.18 25.48 -25.65
CA LYS A 321 -21.86 24.40 -24.92
C LYS A 321 -20.84 23.45 -24.29
N LEU A 322 -19.83 23.04 -25.06
CA LEU A 322 -18.81 22.07 -24.64
C LEU A 322 -17.54 22.71 -24.06
N LYS A 323 -17.46 24.07 -24.06
CA LYS A 323 -16.30 24.85 -23.56
C LYS A 323 -14.98 24.40 -24.17
N THR A 324 -14.97 24.17 -25.46
CA THR A 324 -13.81 23.62 -26.19
C THR A 324 -13.59 24.32 -27.52
N ASP A 325 -12.47 24.08 -28.17
CA ASP A 325 -12.15 24.51 -29.53
C ASP A 325 -12.58 23.47 -30.58
N LYS A 326 -12.35 23.78 -31.86
CA LYS A 326 -12.61 22.87 -32.98
C LYS A 326 -11.97 21.49 -32.79
N ASN A 327 -10.71 21.45 -32.33
CA ASN A 327 -10.01 20.19 -32.11
C ASN A 327 -10.62 19.38 -30.96
N GLY A 328 -11.12 20.06 -29.95
CA GLY A 328 -11.87 19.43 -28.86
C GLY A 328 -13.23 18.87 -29.32
N LEU A 329 -13.93 19.54 -30.25
CA LEU A 329 -15.15 19.01 -30.86
C LEU A 329 -14.88 17.73 -31.67
N ILE A 330 -13.78 17.67 -32.41
CA ILE A 330 -13.38 16.46 -33.16
C ILE A 330 -13.09 15.31 -32.20
N LYS A 331 -12.35 15.58 -31.11
CA LYS A 331 -12.08 14.54 -30.07
C LYS A 331 -13.38 14.07 -29.40
N TYR A 332 -14.28 14.97 -29.12
CA TYR A 332 -15.59 14.65 -28.55
C TYR A 332 -16.42 13.79 -29.50
N LYS A 333 -16.52 14.17 -30.79
CA LYS A 333 -17.16 13.37 -31.82
C LYS A 333 -16.58 11.94 -31.87
N ASN A 334 -15.25 11.80 -31.95
CA ASN A 334 -14.58 10.50 -31.98
C ASN A 334 -14.89 9.66 -30.73
N SER A 335 -14.99 10.27 -29.55
CA SER A 335 -15.38 9.56 -28.34
C SER A 335 -16.82 9.08 -28.35
N LEU A 336 -17.76 9.85 -28.94
CA LEU A 336 -19.13 9.43 -29.10
C LEU A 336 -19.29 8.29 -30.14
N GLU A 337 -18.52 8.34 -31.23
CA GLU A 337 -18.46 7.26 -32.22
C GLU A 337 -17.92 5.96 -31.65
N GLU A 338 -16.85 6.03 -30.81
CA GLU A 338 -16.35 4.88 -30.05
C GLU A 338 -17.41 4.32 -29.09
N ASP A 339 -18.17 5.18 -28.44
CA ASP A 339 -19.22 4.76 -27.51
C ASP A 339 -20.37 4.06 -28.23
N ILE A 340 -20.80 4.54 -29.40
CA ILE A 340 -21.80 3.85 -30.25
C ILE A 340 -21.26 2.49 -30.73
N TYR A 341 -20.00 2.44 -31.20
CA TYR A 341 -19.40 1.19 -31.62
C TYR A 341 -19.37 0.16 -30.48
N LEU A 342 -19.01 0.60 -29.26
CA LEU A 342 -19.04 -0.23 -28.06
C LEU A 342 -20.45 -0.73 -27.73
N LEU A 343 -21.48 0.10 -27.91
CA LEU A 343 -22.88 -0.28 -27.68
C LEU A 343 -23.38 -1.31 -28.69
N GLU A 344 -23.12 -1.09 -29.95
CA GLU A 344 -23.54 -2.00 -31.04
C GLU A 344 -22.87 -3.37 -30.93
N HIS A 345 -21.60 -3.40 -30.46
CA HIS A 345 -20.83 -4.65 -30.27
C HIS A 345 -20.75 -5.10 -28.82
N SER A 346 -21.50 -4.46 -27.92
CA SER A 346 -21.44 -4.71 -26.47
C SER A 346 -21.66 -6.16 -26.08
N LYS A 347 -22.60 -6.83 -26.74
CA LYS A 347 -22.92 -8.24 -26.46
C LYS A 347 -21.75 -9.16 -26.81
N ASP A 348 -21.11 -8.94 -27.95
CA ASP A 348 -19.99 -9.76 -28.42
C ASP A 348 -18.73 -9.50 -27.55
N LEU A 349 -18.43 -8.22 -27.29
CA LEU A 349 -17.31 -7.84 -26.41
C LEU A 349 -17.48 -8.36 -24.98
N LEU A 350 -18.69 -8.26 -24.42
CA LEU A 350 -18.98 -8.82 -23.09
C LEU A 350 -18.89 -10.35 -23.09
N LEU A 351 -19.30 -11.02 -24.17
CA LEU A 351 -19.19 -12.45 -24.31
C LEU A 351 -17.71 -12.90 -24.40
N GLU A 352 -16.90 -12.21 -25.19
CA GLU A 352 -15.47 -12.48 -25.31
C GLU A 352 -14.73 -12.31 -23.98
N GLU A 353 -14.92 -11.16 -23.29
CA GLU A 353 -14.26 -10.92 -22.00
C GLU A 353 -14.76 -11.88 -20.90
N ASN A 354 -16.05 -12.25 -20.90
CA ASN A 354 -16.57 -13.29 -20.00
C ASN A 354 -15.96 -14.67 -20.29
N ASN A 355 -15.82 -15.05 -21.57
CA ASN A 355 -15.18 -16.33 -21.95
C ASN A 355 -13.71 -16.34 -21.58
N LYS A 356 -13.00 -15.24 -21.75
CA LYS A 356 -11.61 -15.06 -21.33
C LYS A 356 -11.46 -15.18 -19.81
N LEU A 357 -12.33 -14.50 -19.05
CA LEU A 357 -12.36 -14.61 -17.58
C LEU A 357 -12.64 -16.05 -17.13
N LYS A 358 -13.57 -16.74 -17.80
CA LYS A 358 -13.90 -18.13 -17.50
C LYS A 358 -12.71 -19.07 -17.74
N LYS A 359 -12.02 -18.95 -18.88
CA LYS A 359 -10.80 -19.73 -19.17
C LYS A 359 -9.71 -19.49 -18.12
N LEU A 360 -9.40 -18.22 -17.82
CA LEU A 360 -8.41 -17.88 -16.79
C LEU A 360 -8.79 -18.44 -15.42
N SER A 361 -10.08 -18.40 -15.07
CA SER A 361 -10.57 -18.97 -13.80
C SER A 361 -10.48 -20.49 -13.75
N GLU A 362 -10.65 -21.19 -14.86
CA GLU A 362 -10.47 -22.63 -14.97
C GLU A 362 -9.00 -23.03 -14.85
N GLU A 363 -8.09 -22.31 -15.51
CA GLU A 363 -6.64 -22.49 -15.38
C GLU A 363 -6.18 -22.24 -13.95
N TYR A 364 -6.64 -21.13 -13.33
CA TYR A 364 -6.37 -20.82 -11.93
C TYR A 364 -6.84 -21.97 -11.01
N LYS A 365 -8.06 -22.46 -11.18
CA LYS A 365 -8.60 -23.56 -10.36
C LYS A 365 -7.77 -24.85 -10.48
N LYS A 366 -7.30 -25.19 -11.67
CA LYS A 366 -6.42 -26.36 -11.87
C LYS A 366 -5.12 -26.19 -11.09
N LEU A 367 -4.44 -25.05 -11.28
CA LEU A 367 -3.18 -24.78 -10.61
C LEU A 367 -3.33 -24.68 -9.10
N ALA A 368 -4.39 -24.01 -8.61
CA ALA A 368 -4.70 -23.91 -7.19
C ALA A 368 -4.98 -25.27 -6.54
N ASN A 369 -5.62 -26.22 -7.26
CA ASN A 369 -5.82 -27.59 -6.77
C ASN A 369 -4.48 -28.35 -6.66
N GLU A 370 -3.57 -28.18 -7.62
CA GLU A 370 -2.24 -28.77 -7.54
C GLU A 370 -1.46 -28.23 -6.33
N ILE A 371 -1.49 -26.92 -6.12
CA ILE A 371 -0.89 -26.25 -4.96
C ILE A 371 -1.50 -26.81 -3.66
N SER A 372 -2.83 -26.90 -3.57
CA SER A 372 -3.52 -27.44 -2.40
C SER A 372 -3.13 -28.90 -2.10
N ASN A 373 -2.98 -29.73 -3.13
CA ASN A 373 -2.53 -31.11 -2.95
C ASN A 373 -1.08 -31.18 -2.43
N SER A 374 -0.17 -30.39 -2.99
CA SER A 374 1.21 -30.30 -2.52
C SER A 374 1.26 -29.83 -1.06
N ARG A 375 0.48 -28.81 -0.69
CA ARG A 375 0.34 -28.35 0.70
C ARG A 375 -0.14 -29.46 1.65
N LYS A 376 -1.13 -30.24 1.25
CA LYS A 376 -1.65 -31.37 2.07
C LYS A 376 -0.61 -32.47 2.27
N GLU A 377 0.22 -32.75 1.28
CA GLU A 377 1.31 -33.73 1.41
C GLU A 377 2.40 -33.24 2.38
N VAL A 378 2.80 -31.98 2.21
CA VAL A 378 3.79 -31.34 3.08
C VAL A 378 3.25 -31.22 4.51
N ALA A 379 1.99 -30.82 4.69
CA ALA A 379 1.33 -30.75 5.98
C ALA A 379 1.44 -32.06 6.76
N ARG A 380 1.11 -33.20 6.13
CA ARG A 380 1.20 -34.53 6.77
C ARG A 380 2.63 -34.88 7.20
N ARG A 381 3.63 -34.42 6.46
CA ARG A 381 5.03 -34.62 6.79
C ARG A 381 5.43 -33.77 8.01
N ILE A 382 5.02 -32.49 8.01
CA ILE A 382 5.30 -31.56 9.12
C ILE A 382 4.57 -32.02 10.39
N GLU A 383 3.31 -32.46 10.30
CA GLU A 383 2.55 -32.99 11.45
C GLU A 383 3.36 -34.06 12.18
N LYS A 384 3.89 -35.05 11.43
CA LYS A 384 4.69 -36.14 12.02
C LYS A 384 6.00 -35.66 12.65
N LEU A 385 6.67 -34.69 12.01
CA LEU A 385 7.92 -34.12 12.56
C LEU A 385 7.67 -33.38 13.86
N ILE A 386 6.62 -32.56 13.89
CA ILE A 386 6.25 -31.79 15.09
C ILE A 386 5.79 -32.74 16.21
N GLU A 387 4.93 -33.72 15.93
CA GLU A 387 4.49 -34.69 16.93
C GLU A 387 5.68 -35.46 17.56
N LYS A 388 6.72 -35.77 16.76
CA LYS A 388 7.96 -36.38 17.27
C LYS A 388 8.69 -35.45 18.23
N GLU A 389 8.84 -34.17 17.85
CA GLU A 389 9.49 -33.17 18.70
C GLU A 389 8.71 -32.93 20.01
N LEU A 390 7.37 -32.90 19.93
CA LEU A 390 6.51 -32.75 21.12
C LEU A 390 6.61 -33.94 22.06
N LEU A 391 6.75 -35.16 21.52
CA LEU A 391 6.96 -36.37 22.32
C LEU A 391 8.25 -36.28 23.17
N ASP A 392 9.32 -35.82 22.55
CA ASP A 392 10.60 -35.60 23.23
C ASP A 392 10.50 -34.54 24.35
N LEU A 393 9.64 -33.53 24.16
CA LEU A 393 9.40 -32.45 25.11
C LEU A 393 8.38 -32.78 26.21
N ASP A 394 8.12 -34.08 26.44
CA ASP A 394 7.17 -34.66 27.43
C ASP A 394 5.70 -34.27 27.20
N LEU A 395 5.35 -33.88 25.99
CA LEU A 395 3.98 -33.65 25.54
C LEU A 395 3.42 -34.90 24.83
N LYS A 396 3.47 -36.05 25.52
CA LYS A 396 3.24 -37.41 24.97
C LYS A 396 1.84 -37.62 24.39
N ASN A 397 0.87 -36.86 24.85
CA ASN A 397 -0.54 -36.99 24.45
C ASN A 397 -0.95 -35.92 23.43
N SER A 398 -0.02 -35.10 22.98
CA SER A 398 -0.32 -34.04 22.03
C SER A 398 -0.62 -34.58 20.66
N ILE A 399 -1.65 -34.04 20.03
CA ILE A 399 -2.01 -34.27 18.64
C ILE A 399 -1.89 -32.95 17.92
N PHE A 400 -1.09 -32.90 16.86
CA PHE A 400 -0.93 -31.73 16.04
C PHE A 400 -1.53 -31.94 14.65
N LYS A 401 -2.31 -30.98 14.17
CA LYS A 401 -2.98 -31.01 12.87
C LYS A 401 -2.84 -29.70 12.14
N ILE A 402 -2.56 -29.79 10.84
CA ILE A 402 -2.60 -28.66 9.92
C ILE A 402 -3.93 -28.75 9.15
N ASP A 403 -4.88 -27.93 9.53
CA ASP A 403 -6.19 -27.86 8.88
C ASP A 403 -6.10 -26.95 7.66
N ILE A 404 -6.33 -27.53 6.47
CA ILE A 404 -6.31 -26.82 5.19
C ILE A 404 -7.72 -26.78 4.64
N LYS A 405 -8.37 -25.64 4.77
CA LYS A 405 -9.70 -25.39 4.22
C LYS A 405 -9.59 -24.69 2.88
N THR A 406 -10.21 -25.28 1.87
CA THR A 406 -10.33 -24.64 0.56
C THR A 406 -11.45 -23.60 0.60
N ASN A 407 -11.13 -22.36 0.30
CA ASN A 407 -12.08 -21.27 0.19
C ASN A 407 -12.35 -20.99 -1.31
N ASN A 408 -13.59 -20.63 -1.67
CA ASN A 408 -13.91 -20.26 -3.06
C ASN A 408 -13.36 -18.87 -3.48
N LYS A 409 -12.63 -18.22 -2.60
CA LYS A 409 -12.07 -16.88 -2.84
C LYS A 409 -10.73 -17.00 -3.58
N ILE A 410 -10.67 -16.40 -4.75
CA ILE A 410 -9.43 -16.33 -5.55
C ILE A 410 -8.47 -15.34 -4.88
N THR A 411 -7.25 -15.80 -4.55
CA THR A 411 -6.17 -14.98 -3.97
C THR A 411 -4.87 -15.12 -4.79
N ASN A 412 -3.86 -14.34 -4.49
CA ASN A 412 -2.55 -14.43 -5.17
C ASN A 412 -1.75 -15.68 -4.83
N ILE A 413 -2.11 -16.42 -3.77
CA ILE A 413 -1.42 -17.63 -3.28
C ILE A 413 -2.27 -18.91 -3.38
N GLY A 414 -3.39 -18.87 -4.10
CA GLY A 414 -4.35 -19.96 -4.18
C GLY A 414 -5.62 -19.68 -3.39
N PHE A 415 -6.35 -20.74 -3.02
CA PHE A 415 -7.62 -20.64 -2.30
C PHE A 415 -7.61 -21.33 -0.93
N ASP A 416 -6.42 -21.77 -0.45
CA ASP A 416 -6.29 -22.45 0.83
C ASP A 416 -6.21 -21.44 1.99
N GLU A 417 -6.93 -21.74 3.04
CA GLU A 417 -6.79 -21.15 4.36
C GLU A 417 -6.17 -22.21 5.28
N VAL A 418 -5.01 -21.92 5.84
CA VAL A 418 -4.25 -22.86 6.68
C VAL A 418 -4.37 -22.45 8.13
N THR A 419 -4.67 -23.41 9.00
CA THR A 419 -4.76 -23.20 10.45
C THR A 419 -4.02 -24.32 11.18
N PHE A 420 -3.19 -23.97 12.16
CA PHE A 420 -2.49 -24.93 12.99
C PHE A 420 -3.33 -25.24 14.25
N LEU A 421 -3.68 -26.50 14.40
CA LEU A 421 -4.50 -26.99 15.50
C LEU A 421 -3.69 -27.95 16.37
N ILE A 422 -3.90 -27.87 17.66
CA ILE A 422 -3.24 -28.74 18.62
C ILE A 422 -4.20 -29.14 19.76
N SER A 423 -4.02 -30.34 20.27
CA SER A 423 -4.57 -30.80 21.56
C SER A 423 -3.38 -31.27 22.40
N THR A 424 -3.27 -30.83 23.62
CA THR A 424 -2.16 -31.21 24.53
C THR A 424 -2.48 -32.41 25.39
N ASN A 425 -3.76 -32.73 25.57
CA ASN A 425 -4.21 -33.81 26.43
C ASN A 425 -5.14 -34.78 25.70
N LYS A 426 -5.09 -36.04 26.08
CA LYS A 426 -5.94 -37.08 25.49
C LYS A 426 -7.41 -36.82 25.83
N GLY A 427 -8.23 -36.65 24.79
CA GLY A 427 -9.67 -36.42 24.91
C GLY A 427 -10.08 -34.94 24.88
N GLU A 428 -9.15 -34.01 24.78
CA GLU A 428 -9.44 -32.61 24.50
C GLU A 428 -9.67 -32.40 22.99
N GLU A 429 -10.51 -31.42 22.67
CA GLU A 429 -10.73 -31.00 21.28
C GLU A 429 -9.50 -30.27 20.71
N LEU A 430 -9.28 -30.43 19.41
CA LEU A 430 -8.26 -29.65 18.70
C LEU A 430 -8.62 -28.17 18.72
N GLN A 431 -7.72 -27.34 19.22
CA GLN A 431 -7.87 -25.90 19.26
C GLN A 431 -6.71 -25.21 18.55
N GLU A 432 -6.93 -23.99 18.14
CA GLU A 432 -5.88 -23.17 17.51
C GLU A 432 -4.72 -22.98 18.50
N ILE A 433 -3.49 -23.11 18.02
CA ILE A 433 -2.26 -23.15 18.84
C ILE A 433 -2.12 -21.96 19.82
N TYR A 434 -2.64 -20.79 19.44
CA TYR A 434 -2.59 -19.59 20.28
C TYR A 434 -3.66 -19.54 21.40
N LYS A 435 -4.55 -20.53 21.44
CA LYS A 435 -5.57 -20.63 22.52
C LYS A 435 -5.13 -21.49 23.70
N ILE A 436 -3.90 -21.98 23.67
CA ILE A 436 -3.36 -22.80 24.75
C ILE A 436 -3.21 -21.93 26.01
N ALA A 437 -3.76 -22.43 27.12
CA ALA A 437 -3.83 -21.66 28.36
C ALA A 437 -2.53 -21.71 29.20
N SER A 438 -1.69 -22.75 29.04
CA SER A 438 -0.46 -22.96 29.84
C SER A 438 0.75 -22.35 29.17
N GLY A 439 1.40 -21.39 29.83
CA GLY A 439 2.61 -20.73 29.33
C GLY A 439 3.77 -21.70 29.08
N GLY A 440 4.03 -22.62 30.00
CA GLY A 440 5.10 -23.60 29.86
C GLY A 440 4.86 -24.63 28.76
N GLU A 441 3.61 -25.09 28.57
CA GLU A 441 3.26 -25.96 27.44
C GLU A 441 3.42 -25.23 26.11
N LEU A 442 2.91 -24.01 26.03
CA LEU A 442 3.03 -23.19 24.83
C LEU A 442 4.50 -22.95 24.46
N SER A 443 5.37 -22.60 25.43
CA SER A 443 6.79 -22.39 25.17
C SER A 443 7.49 -23.65 24.66
N ARG A 444 7.14 -24.83 25.18
CA ARG A 444 7.67 -26.12 24.67
C ARG A 444 7.12 -26.48 23.29
N ILE A 445 5.84 -26.25 23.05
CA ILE A 445 5.27 -26.43 21.72
C ILE A 445 6.00 -25.53 20.72
N MET A 446 6.22 -24.26 21.08
CA MET A 446 6.96 -23.32 20.25
C MET A 446 8.42 -23.75 20.03
N LEU A 447 9.06 -24.31 21.05
CA LEU A 447 10.40 -24.90 20.90
C LEU A 447 10.41 -26.03 19.87
N GLY A 448 9.45 -26.97 19.94
CA GLY A 448 9.30 -28.05 18.98
C GLY A 448 9.06 -27.52 17.55
N PHE A 449 8.22 -26.52 17.41
CA PHE A 449 8.01 -25.82 16.12
C PHE A 449 9.29 -25.18 15.60
N LYS A 450 9.95 -24.37 16.42
CA LYS A 450 11.18 -23.68 16.04
C LYS A 450 12.30 -24.65 15.70
N LYS A 451 12.35 -25.84 16.34
CA LYS A 451 13.29 -26.90 15.97
C LYS A 451 13.02 -27.43 14.55
N VAL A 452 11.77 -27.70 14.21
CA VAL A 452 11.40 -28.17 12.87
C VAL A 452 11.61 -27.10 11.80
N LEU A 453 11.46 -25.81 12.17
CA LEU A 453 11.59 -24.66 11.28
C LEU A 453 13.02 -24.10 11.20
N SER A 454 13.97 -24.49 12.10
CA SER A 454 15.24 -23.79 12.35
C SER A 454 16.06 -23.46 11.10
N ASP A 455 16.04 -24.32 10.09
CA ASP A 455 16.78 -24.10 8.84
C ASP A 455 16.06 -23.14 7.86
N ARG A 456 14.83 -22.79 8.15
CA ARG A 456 13.93 -22.01 7.27
C ARG A 456 13.42 -20.72 7.93
N ASP A 457 13.41 -20.70 9.25
CA ASP A 457 13.08 -19.53 10.05
C ASP A 457 14.27 -18.57 10.07
N LYS A 458 14.07 -17.35 9.62
CA LYS A 458 15.11 -16.33 9.50
C LYS A 458 15.10 -15.32 10.64
N ILE A 459 14.27 -15.54 11.68
CA ILE A 459 14.19 -14.62 12.81
C ILE A 459 15.46 -14.71 13.65
N ALA A 460 16.17 -13.58 13.79
CA ALA A 460 17.49 -13.56 14.40
C ALA A 460 17.47 -13.89 15.91
N THR A 461 16.44 -13.47 16.65
CA THR A 461 16.38 -13.60 18.12
C THR A 461 15.09 -14.25 18.59
N LEU A 462 15.20 -15.30 19.41
CA LEU A 462 14.06 -15.97 20.05
C LEU A 462 14.17 -15.84 21.57
N VAL A 463 13.08 -15.49 22.22
CA VAL A 463 13.00 -15.33 23.67
C VAL A 463 12.02 -16.36 24.22
N PHE A 464 12.48 -17.18 25.17
CA PHE A 464 11.64 -18.20 25.82
C PHE A 464 11.46 -17.88 27.31
N ASP A 465 10.19 -17.74 27.70
CA ASP A 465 9.79 -17.60 29.09
C ASP A 465 9.07 -18.87 29.56
N GLU A 466 9.20 -19.21 30.84
CA GLU A 466 8.51 -20.33 31.51
C GLU A 466 8.69 -21.71 30.83
N ILE A 467 9.73 -21.89 29.98
CA ILE A 467 9.95 -23.12 29.23
C ILE A 467 10.19 -24.33 30.13
N ASP A 468 10.67 -24.09 31.32
CA ASP A 468 11.01 -25.07 32.35
C ASP A 468 9.89 -25.30 33.37
N THR A 469 8.73 -24.67 33.20
CA THR A 469 7.57 -24.85 34.08
C THR A 469 6.95 -26.23 33.92
N GLY A 470 6.83 -26.96 35.02
CA GLY A 470 6.21 -28.30 35.06
C GLY A 470 7.07 -29.43 34.53
N ILE A 471 8.38 -29.21 34.33
CA ILE A 471 9.32 -30.27 33.92
C ILE A 471 10.47 -30.40 34.91
N SER A 472 11.15 -31.55 34.92
CA SER A 472 12.33 -31.81 35.75
C SER A 472 13.16 -32.96 35.16
N GLY A 473 14.36 -33.17 35.71
CA GLY A 473 15.22 -34.32 35.39
C GLY A 473 15.54 -34.45 33.90
N VAL A 474 15.20 -35.60 33.32
CA VAL A 474 15.53 -35.94 31.93
C VAL A 474 14.84 -35.00 30.92
N THR A 475 13.61 -34.64 31.16
CA THR A 475 12.88 -33.73 30.26
C THR A 475 13.54 -32.35 30.21
N ALA A 476 13.98 -31.81 31.34
CA ALA A 476 14.71 -30.54 31.40
C ALA A 476 16.04 -30.61 30.62
N GLN A 477 16.74 -31.75 30.70
CA GLN A 477 17.95 -31.99 29.92
C GLN A 477 17.66 -31.97 28.41
N ILE A 478 16.62 -32.67 27.95
CA ILE A 478 16.21 -32.70 26.53
C ILE A 478 15.82 -31.29 26.03
N VAL A 479 15.06 -30.54 26.81
CA VAL A 479 14.71 -29.14 26.50
C VAL A 479 15.97 -28.31 26.33
N GLY A 480 16.93 -28.41 27.25
CA GLY A 480 18.21 -27.71 27.16
C GLY A 480 19.02 -28.07 25.92
N GLU A 481 19.05 -29.35 25.56
CA GLU A 481 19.74 -29.83 24.35
C GLU A 481 19.10 -29.28 23.07
N LYS A 482 17.75 -29.28 22.98
CA LYS A 482 17.04 -28.69 21.85
C LYS A 482 17.25 -27.17 21.75
N LEU A 483 17.29 -26.45 22.87
CA LEU A 483 17.68 -25.04 22.91
C LEU A 483 19.12 -24.84 22.39
N ALA A 484 20.08 -25.67 22.83
CA ALA A 484 21.45 -25.60 22.33
C ALA A 484 21.57 -25.91 20.83
N GLU A 485 20.74 -26.79 20.29
CA GLU A 485 20.68 -27.06 18.84
C GLU A 485 20.17 -25.84 18.07
N ILE A 486 19.03 -25.24 18.45
CA ILE A 486 18.44 -24.08 17.78
C ILE A 486 19.38 -22.86 17.90
N SER A 487 20.14 -22.75 18.99
CA SER A 487 21.07 -21.64 19.21
C SER A 487 22.25 -21.58 18.23
N LYS A 488 22.40 -22.58 17.35
CA LYS A 488 23.37 -22.52 16.24
C LYS A 488 22.98 -21.46 15.20
N ASN A 489 21.70 -21.36 14.92
CA ASN A 489 21.16 -20.51 13.85
C ASN A 489 20.47 -19.24 14.39
N HIS A 490 20.14 -19.22 15.68
CA HIS A 490 19.39 -18.15 16.33
C HIS A 490 20.06 -17.72 17.64
N GLN A 491 19.98 -16.45 17.95
CA GLN A 491 20.24 -15.97 19.30
C GLN A 491 19.05 -16.36 20.18
N LEU A 492 19.32 -17.10 21.27
CA LEU A 492 18.29 -17.46 22.24
C LEU A 492 18.47 -16.70 23.54
N LEU A 493 17.37 -16.14 24.06
CA LEU A 493 17.28 -15.57 25.40
C LEU A 493 16.30 -16.42 26.19
N VAL A 494 16.78 -17.11 27.22
CA VAL A 494 16.01 -18.10 27.99
C VAL A 494 16.03 -17.77 29.47
N ILE A 495 14.86 -17.66 30.08
CA ILE A 495 14.76 -17.61 31.55
C ILE A 495 14.54 -19.01 32.07
N SER A 496 15.42 -19.46 32.98
CA SER A 496 15.29 -20.77 33.58
C SER A 496 15.71 -20.77 35.07
N HIS A 497 15.12 -21.70 35.79
CA HIS A 497 15.53 -22.01 37.19
C HIS A 497 16.10 -23.43 37.33
N LEU A 498 16.19 -24.16 36.21
CA LEU A 498 16.70 -25.53 36.21
C LEU A 498 18.18 -25.62 35.85
N PRO A 499 18.99 -26.29 36.66
CA PRO A 499 20.43 -26.45 36.41
C PRO A 499 20.69 -27.18 35.09
N GLN A 500 19.86 -28.18 34.73
CA GLN A 500 19.99 -28.97 33.49
C GLN A 500 19.96 -28.12 32.21
N ILE A 501 19.19 -27.03 32.23
CA ILE A 501 19.11 -26.09 31.12
C ILE A 501 20.26 -25.10 31.21
N SER A 502 20.51 -24.58 32.41
CA SER A 502 21.46 -23.50 32.66
C SER A 502 22.92 -23.87 32.36
N VAL A 503 23.31 -25.14 32.55
CA VAL A 503 24.67 -25.62 32.22
C VAL A 503 25.00 -25.50 30.72
N LEU A 504 24.00 -25.57 29.83
CA LEU A 504 24.16 -25.50 28.38
C LEU A 504 24.32 -24.08 27.85
N SER A 505 24.26 -23.03 28.69
CA SER A 505 24.39 -21.63 28.25
C SER A 505 25.75 -21.37 27.57
N ASP A 506 25.74 -20.55 26.52
CA ASP A 506 26.95 -19.89 25.98
C ASP A 506 27.30 -18.71 26.89
N THR A 507 26.32 -17.92 27.23
CA THR A 507 26.45 -16.81 28.18
C THR A 507 25.40 -16.96 29.28
N HIS A 508 25.84 -16.84 30.53
CA HIS A 508 24.99 -17.00 31.70
C HIS A 508 24.86 -15.67 32.44
N PHE A 509 23.65 -15.17 32.60
CA PHE A 509 23.35 -13.97 33.37
C PHE A 509 22.68 -14.35 34.69
N ILE A 510 23.17 -13.79 35.78
CA ILE A 510 22.64 -14.00 37.13
C ILE A 510 21.97 -12.70 37.57
N ILE A 511 20.67 -12.80 37.90
CA ILE A 511 19.93 -11.68 38.49
C ILE A 511 19.87 -11.88 40.01
N SER A 512 20.37 -10.89 40.74
CA SER A 512 20.33 -10.84 42.19
C SER A 512 19.63 -9.60 42.71
N LYS A 513 19.20 -9.65 43.97
CA LYS A 513 18.69 -8.48 44.70
C LYS A 513 19.83 -7.92 45.56
N GLU A 514 20.02 -6.64 45.48
CA GLU A 514 20.95 -5.92 46.37
C GLU A 514 20.12 -4.88 47.14
N THR A 515 20.25 -4.93 48.49
CA THR A 515 19.56 -3.94 49.34
C THR A 515 20.55 -2.83 49.68
N VAL A 516 20.27 -1.63 49.18
CA VAL A 516 21.07 -0.43 49.47
C VAL A 516 20.20 0.52 50.30
N GLY A 517 20.48 0.55 51.61
CA GLY A 517 19.62 1.26 52.58
C GLY A 517 18.22 0.60 52.67
N ASP A 518 17.17 1.39 52.54
CA ASP A 518 15.76 0.89 52.56
C ASP A 518 15.26 0.39 51.20
N ILE A 519 16.14 0.21 50.22
CA ILE A 519 15.80 -0.03 48.84
C ILE A 519 16.37 -1.35 48.35
N THR A 520 15.52 -2.15 47.72
CA THR A 520 15.92 -3.36 47.01
C THR A 520 16.00 -3.08 45.51
N LEU A 521 17.19 -3.28 44.96
CA LEU A 521 17.50 -3.09 43.55
C LEU A 521 17.82 -4.43 42.88
N SER A 522 17.47 -4.58 41.63
CA SER A 522 17.88 -5.72 40.82
C SER A 522 19.21 -5.41 40.13
N LYS A 523 20.15 -6.34 40.22
CA LYS A 523 21.44 -6.30 39.55
C LYS A 523 21.57 -7.50 38.63
N VAL A 524 22.15 -7.31 37.47
CA VAL A 524 22.44 -8.36 36.48
C VAL A 524 23.96 -8.45 36.32
N VAL A 525 24.48 -9.66 36.40
CA VAL A 525 25.90 -9.95 36.23
C VAL A 525 26.04 -10.99 35.12
N CYS A 526 26.95 -10.76 34.19
CA CYS A 526 27.38 -11.79 33.24
C CYS A 526 28.38 -12.68 33.98
N ALA A 527 27.98 -13.93 34.24
CA ALA A 527 28.74 -14.84 35.09
C ALA A 527 30.02 -15.33 34.39
N ASN A 528 31.14 -15.21 35.06
CA ASN A 528 32.36 -15.95 34.72
C ASN A 528 32.21 -17.44 35.09
N TYR A 529 33.23 -18.27 34.80
CA TYR A 529 33.16 -19.71 35.06
C TYR A 529 32.87 -20.04 36.53
N ASP A 530 33.58 -19.41 37.48
CA ASP A 530 33.40 -19.66 38.90
C ASP A 530 32.04 -19.22 39.41
N GLU A 531 31.57 -18.06 38.97
CA GLU A 531 30.22 -17.56 39.27
C GLU A 531 29.13 -18.49 38.67
N LYS A 532 29.35 -19.02 37.46
CA LYS A 532 28.47 -20.02 36.83
C LYS A 532 28.42 -21.29 37.67
N VAL A 533 29.58 -21.81 38.11
CA VAL A 533 29.65 -23.00 39.00
C VAL A 533 28.89 -22.76 40.29
N MET A 534 29.08 -21.60 40.93
CA MET A 534 28.36 -21.26 42.16
C MET A 534 26.85 -21.15 41.97
N GLU A 535 26.41 -20.53 40.91
CA GLU A 535 24.97 -20.40 40.60
C GLU A 535 24.34 -21.77 40.31
N ILE A 536 24.99 -22.62 39.50
CA ILE A 536 24.54 -24.00 39.26
C ILE A 536 24.49 -24.78 40.56
N SER A 537 25.51 -24.62 41.46
CA SER A 537 25.50 -25.25 42.78
C SER A 537 24.33 -24.78 43.64
N ARG A 538 23.97 -23.49 43.57
CA ARG A 538 22.81 -22.94 44.23
C ARG A 538 21.48 -23.53 43.67
N LEU A 539 21.40 -23.70 42.35
CA LEU A 539 20.23 -24.30 41.69
C LEU A 539 20.05 -25.79 42.04
N ILE A 540 21.16 -26.53 42.32
CA ILE A 540 21.13 -27.94 42.73
C ILE A 540 20.85 -28.08 44.23
N GLY A 541 21.59 -27.36 45.06
CA GLY A 541 21.61 -27.55 46.53
C GLY A 541 20.70 -26.57 47.30
N GLY A 542 20.13 -25.59 46.64
CA GLY A 542 19.35 -24.52 47.29
C GLY A 542 20.27 -23.66 48.20
N ALA A 543 19.86 -23.45 49.45
CA ALA A 543 20.62 -22.63 50.41
C ALA A 543 21.89 -23.32 50.94
N ASN A 544 22.00 -24.64 50.81
CA ASN A 544 23.13 -25.43 51.35
C ASN A 544 24.12 -25.81 50.24
N ILE A 545 25.00 -24.89 49.90
CA ILE A 545 26.10 -25.16 48.96
C ILE A 545 27.21 -25.85 49.74
N ASN A 546 27.63 -27.04 49.30
CA ASN A 546 28.71 -27.81 49.86
C ASN A 546 29.66 -28.30 48.76
N ASP A 547 30.81 -28.86 49.15
CA ASP A 547 31.84 -29.34 48.20
C ASP A 547 31.27 -30.36 47.20
N THR A 548 30.31 -31.16 47.63
CA THR A 548 29.66 -32.17 46.77
C THR A 548 28.82 -31.50 45.67
N THR A 549 28.02 -30.46 46.00
CA THR A 549 27.24 -29.73 45.02
C THR A 549 28.12 -28.94 44.03
N ILE A 550 29.23 -28.38 44.50
CA ILE A 550 30.21 -27.69 43.66
C ILE A 550 30.86 -28.67 42.67
N ARG A 551 31.27 -29.85 43.16
CA ARG A 551 31.84 -30.89 42.31
C ARG A 551 30.82 -31.36 41.24
N GLN A 552 29.60 -31.63 41.65
CA GLN A 552 28.53 -32.03 40.74
C GLN A 552 28.26 -30.96 39.68
N SER A 553 28.27 -29.67 40.05
CA SER A 553 28.09 -28.56 39.11
C SER A 553 29.19 -28.50 38.05
N LYS A 554 30.45 -28.70 38.45
CA LYS A 554 31.58 -28.75 37.52
C LYS A 554 31.45 -29.91 36.54
N GLU A 555 31.14 -31.12 37.04
CA GLU A 555 30.91 -32.31 36.19
C GLU A 555 29.75 -32.07 35.20
N MET A 556 28.64 -31.46 35.64
CA MET A 556 27.50 -31.14 34.76
C MET A 556 27.89 -30.14 33.67
N ILE A 557 28.69 -29.11 33.99
CA ILE A 557 29.13 -28.11 33.00
C ILE A 557 30.08 -28.75 31.98
N GLU A 558 31.01 -29.63 32.42
CA GLU A 558 31.91 -30.35 31.51
C GLU A 558 31.15 -31.24 30.53
N ILE A 559 30.23 -32.09 31.02
CA ILE A 559 29.39 -32.95 30.22
C ILE A 559 28.54 -32.13 29.23
N ALA A 560 27.99 -30.99 29.69
CA ALA A 560 27.19 -30.11 28.85
C ALA A 560 28.02 -29.50 27.72
N ASN A 561 29.24 -29.08 27.98
CA ASN A 561 30.16 -28.54 26.98
C ASN A 561 30.53 -29.57 25.92
N GLU A 562 30.94 -30.80 26.33
CA GLU A 562 31.21 -31.89 25.39
C GLU A 562 30.01 -32.22 24.51
N LYS A 563 28.83 -32.26 25.11
CA LYS A 563 27.58 -32.56 24.37
C LYS A 563 27.25 -31.47 23.38
N LYS A 564 27.42 -30.21 23.76
CA LYS A 564 27.19 -29.05 22.92
C LYS A 564 28.12 -29.00 21.71
N GLU A 565 29.42 -29.34 21.93
CA GLU A 565 30.37 -29.47 20.83
C GLU A 565 29.94 -30.59 19.84
N ARG A 566 29.52 -31.75 20.33
CA ARG A 566 29.01 -32.83 19.49
C ARG A 566 27.77 -32.36 18.70
N LEU A 567 26.79 -31.71 19.34
CA LEU A 567 25.62 -31.19 18.70
C LEU A 567 25.98 -30.16 17.60
N ARG A 568 27.03 -29.36 17.80
CA ARG A 568 27.51 -28.38 16.80
C ARG A 568 28.31 -29.00 15.66
N CYS A 569 28.91 -30.19 15.86
CA CYS A 569 29.69 -30.90 14.83
C CYS A 569 28.88 -31.86 13.96
N THR A 570 27.66 -32.21 14.30
CA THR A 570 26.89 -33.30 13.67
C THR A 570 26.26 -32.96 12.34
N GLU A 571 26.46 -31.74 11.77
CA GLU A 571 25.98 -31.32 10.44
C GLU A 571 27.15 -30.77 9.60
N LYS A 572 27.92 -31.70 9.00
CA LYS A 572 28.74 -31.45 7.80
C LYS A 572 28.39 -32.46 6.73
#